data_8ed6e67af3a6d4325d9412ca8762d0d9
#
_entry.id   8ed6e67af3a6d4325d9412ca8762d0d9
#
_cell.length_a   1.000
_cell.length_b   1.000
_cell.length_c   1.000
_cell.angle_alpha   90.00
_cell.angle_beta   90.00
_cell.angle_gamma   90.00
#
_symmetry.space_group_name_H-M   'P 1'
#
loop_
_entity.id
_entity.type
_entity.pdbx_description
1 polymer ?
#
loop_
_entity_poly.entity_id
_entity_poly.type
_entity_poly.pdbx_seq_one_letter_code
_entity_poly.pdbx_strand_id
1 'polypeptide(L)'
;MKRTIFPYDFSAYYPVGIQPCPMYVDVANRIYDRLKNIDINLPDADELKKEIAINVAIYYEDKMSDIGLWNAFVHKHLLAYTYPLPFFDDFDVLDKDDVNAKEVELLVWLVLTRNFDDRFLNPLAMGEDAANIIMEILTEEDEVDVNDSLYDFIYNSDTANDYFKLKHVLIWLRRSYLLCSPLSEDQLGEYLDSYLGLFSKGEAMYYAETSFSMNCEIGPMAELPHLWLADMYLENNMQEESEKLRNLKYCQQDIFEVIDADSENAVLKSSKDEVYKLKNVYPDVFIKGSYICTALVKYATNDLEINGVLFNSKKAVYDKMHERHAELRHSYEHDYPLYMKRTEGKRLAFFKDTKELKKWLTEISPELDMTEVCHHLPSGPQVGFISEKVGIIFAPNSIHAIKCSYNPYYRKCDARTLQEETMGALINTGAMHPELLHYLLENNMLQDGDLSGNHPTELGKFIFTRNIDFIARHYRRHLYWDHD
;
A
#
# COMPACT_ATOMS: atom_id res chain seq x y z
N MET A 1 -3.05 4.45 39.29
CA MET A 1 -3.64 4.78 37.99
C MET A 1 -4.76 3.80 37.67
N LYS A 2 -5.90 4.22 37.17
CA LYS A 2 -6.95 3.29 36.74
C LYS A 2 -6.61 2.87 35.30
N ARG A 3 -6.28 1.60 35.08
CA ARG A 3 -6.01 1.09 33.73
C ARG A 3 -7.21 1.32 32.82
N THR A 4 -6.96 1.92 31.66
CA THR A 4 -7.95 2.16 30.60
C THR A 4 -7.61 1.33 29.36
N ILE A 5 -6.32 1.06 29.11
CA ILE A 5 -5.80 0.24 28.03
C ILE A 5 -5.34 -1.11 28.61
N PHE A 6 -5.73 -2.19 27.96
CA PHE A 6 -5.48 -3.58 28.37
C PHE A 6 -4.77 -4.35 27.26
N PRO A 7 -4.13 -5.50 27.54
CA PRO A 7 -3.44 -6.29 26.50
C PRO A 7 -4.32 -6.65 25.30
N TYR A 8 -5.62 -6.86 25.49
CA TYR A 8 -6.53 -7.18 24.38
C TYR A 8 -6.72 -6.02 23.39
N ASP A 9 -6.50 -4.76 23.81
CA ASP A 9 -6.57 -3.59 22.91
C ASP A 9 -5.43 -3.60 21.87
N PHE A 10 -4.34 -4.32 22.17
CA PHE A 10 -3.21 -4.53 21.26
C PHE A 10 -3.42 -5.67 20.28
N SER A 11 -4.39 -6.56 20.52
CA SER A 11 -4.58 -7.81 19.75
C SER A 11 -4.83 -7.60 18.25
N ALA A 12 -5.29 -6.41 17.85
CA ALA A 12 -5.45 -6.05 16.45
C ALA A 12 -4.10 -6.01 15.69
N TYR A 13 -3.03 -5.67 16.39
CA TYR A 13 -1.70 -5.41 15.81
C TYR A 13 -0.73 -6.59 15.95
N TYR A 14 -1.02 -7.55 16.81
CA TYR A 14 -0.13 -8.67 17.10
C TYR A 14 -0.53 -9.95 16.35
N PRO A 15 0.43 -10.86 16.10
CA PRO A 15 0.12 -12.21 15.62
C PRO A 15 -0.78 -12.94 16.63
N VAL A 16 -1.59 -13.88 16.15
CA VAL A 16 -2.46 -14.68 17.01
C VAL A 16 -1.64 -15.47 18.04
N GLY A 17 -1.96 -15.28 19.31
CA GLY A 17 -1.29 -15.96 20.43
C GLY A 17 -0.08 -15.22 20.99
N ILE A 18 0.34 -14.11 20.38
CA ILE A 18 1.41 -13.23 20.89
C ILE A 18 0.77 -12.01 21.56
N GLN A 19 1.37 -11.56 22.64
CA GLN A 19 0.90 -10.42 23.42
C GLN A 19 2.03 -9.40 23.60
N PRO A 20 1.72 -8.11 23.81
CA PRO A 20 2.72 -7.13 24.20
C PRO A 20 3.30 -7.49 25.57
N CYS A 21 4.55 -7.14 25.83
CA CYS A 21 5.07 -7.20 27.19
C CYS A 21 4.28 -6.25 28.09
N PRO A 22 4.05 -6.63 29.37
CA PRO A 22 3.22 -5.84 30.31
C PRO A 22 3.67 -4.38 30.47
N MET A 23 4.97 -4.13 30.37
CA MET A 23 5.56 -2.79 30.45
C MET A 23 4.98 -1.86 29.38
N TYR A 24 4.88 -2.30 28.11
CA TYR A 24 4.36 -1.46 27.03
C TYR A 24 2.86 -1.16 27.17
N VAL A 25 2.11 -2.05 27.81
CA VAL A 25 0.71 -1.75 28.19
C VAL A 25 0.65 -0.65 29.25
N ASP A 26 1.57 -0.63 30.21
CA ASP A 26 1.66 0.43 31.22
C ASP A 26 2.14 1.74 30.59
N VAL A 27 3.11 1.72 29.69
CA VAL A 27 3.55 2.88 28.90
C VAL A 27 2.38 3.48 28.12
N ALA A 28 1.60 2.66 27.40
CA ALA A 28 0.40 3.13 26.68
C ALA A 28 -0.61 3.82 27.63
N ASN A 29 -0.86 3.26 28.81
CA ASN A 29 -1.76 3.91 29.79
C ASN A 29 -1.21 5.26 30.27
N ARG A 30 0.10 5.40 30.50
CA ARG A 30 0.74 6.67 30.90
C ARG A 30 0.63 7.71 29.78
N ILE A 31 0.94 7.32 28.55
CA ILE A 31 0.78 8.19 27.36
C ILE A 31 -0.66 8.66 27.25
N TYR A 32 -1.63 7.74 27.26
CA TYR A 32 -3.03 8.08 27.14
C TYR A 32 -3.50 9.06 28.22
N ASP A 33 -3.13 8.84 29.49
CA ASP A 33 -3.50 9.72 30.59
C ASP A 33 -2.93 11.15 30.42
N ARG A 34 -1.74 11.30 29.86
CA ARG A 34 -1.15 12.61 29.56
C ARG A 34 -1.81 13.28 28.36
N LEU A 35 -2.08 12.51 27.30
CA LEU A 35 -2.74 13.02 26.08
C LEU A 35 -4.19 13.51 26.33
N LYS A 36 -4.88 13.06 27.36
CA LYS A 36 -6.20 13.58 27.74
C LYS A 36 -6.23 15.09 27.91
N ASN A 37 -5.09 15.69 28.30
CA ASN A 37 -4.97 17.13 28.53
C ASN A 37 -4.65 17.93 27.24
N ILE A 38 -4.40 17.26 26.12
CA ILE A 38 -4.20 17.92 24.83
C ILE A 38 -5.54 18.04 24.11
N ASP A 39 -5.80 19.19 23.53
CA ASP A 39 -6.96 19.41 22.68
C ASP A 39 -6.65 18.94 21.24
N ILE A 40 -7.19 17.80 20.87
CA ILE A 40 -7.20 17.33 19.49
C ILE A 40 -8.55 17.72 18.88
N ASN A 41 -8.56 18.76 18.07
CA ASN A 41 -9.78 19.29 17.46
C ASN A 41 -10.20 18.41 16.24
N LEU A 42 -10.43 17.11 16.50
CA LEU A 42 -10.88 16.12 15.53
C LEU A 42 -12.05 15.32 16.13
N PRO A 43 -12.94 14.75 15.30
CA PRO A 43 -13.95 13.80 15.78
C PRO A 43 -13.31 12.64 16.53
N ASP A 44 -14.01 12.08 17.50
CA ASP A 44 -13.59 10.91 18.30
C ASP A 44 -12.21 11.06 18.96
N ALA A 45 -11.85 12.29 19.37
CA ALA A 45 -10.53 12.64 19.91
C ALA A 45 -10.05 11.71 21.04
N ASP A 46 -10.96 11.17 21.87
CA ASP A 46 -10.59 10.28 22.98
C ASP A 46 -10.14 8.89 22.49
N GLU A 47 -10.83 8.33 21.48
CA GLU A 47 -10.41 7.09 20.83
C GLU A 47 -9.10 7.28 20.04
N LEU A 48 -8.93 8.41 19.35
CA LEU A 48 -7.68 8.75 18.66
C LEU A 48 -6.49 8.83 19.63
N LYS A 49 -6.67 9.45 20.80
CA LYS A 49 -5.64 9.50 21.86
C LYS A 49 -5.27 8.11 22.36
N LYS A 50 -6.26 7.23 22.50
CA LYS A 50 -6.05 5.84 22.88
C LYS A 50 -5.27 5.09 21.80
N GLU A 51 -5.64 5.27 20.53
CA GLU A 51 -4.96 4.66 19.39
C GLU A 51 -3.51 5.15 19.24
N ILE A 52 -3.28 6.46 19.39
CA ILE A 52 -1.94 7.03 19.42
C ILE A 52 -1.10 6.36 20.53
N ALA A 53 -1.64 6.28 21.75
CA ALA A 53 -0.93 5.69 22.88
C ALA A 53 -0.55 4.22 22.65
N ILE A 54 -1.45 3.42 22.07
CA ILE A 54 -1.19 2.01 21.73
C ILE A 54 -0.10 1.93 20.65
N ASN A 55 -0.25 2.66 19.54
CA ASN A 55 0.70 2.60 18.43
C ASN A 55 2.11 3.08 18.83
N VAL A 56 2.21 4.11 19.67
CA VAL A 56 3.49 4.58 20.21
C VAL A 56 4.12 3.52 21.13
N ALA A 57 3.34 2.87 21.99
CA ALA A 57 3.88 1.80 22.83
C ALA A 57 4.39 0.60 22.00
N ILE A 58 3.71 0.26 20.89
CA ILE A 58 4.18 -0.79 19.98
C ILE A 58 5.43 -0.34 19.21
N TYR A 59 5.50 0.93 18.78
CA TYR A 59 6.71 1.51 18.19
C TYR A 59 7.89 1.43 19.15
N TYR A 60 7.67 1.73 20.44
CA TYR A 60 8.70 1.61 21.46
C TYR A 60 9.14 0.16 21.65
N GLU A 61 8.20 -0.81 21.68
CA GLU A 61 8.52 -2.25 21.71
C GLU A 61 9.28 -2.69 20.46
N ASP A 62 8.90 -2.20 19.27
CA ASP A 62 9.60 -2.47 17.99
C ASP A 62 11.07 -2.08 18.06
N LYS A 63 11.37 -0.85 18.54
CA LYS A 63 12.74 -0.34 18.70
C LYS A 63 13.54 -1.14 19.72
N MET A 64 12.94 -1.43 20.89
CA MET A 64 13.63 -2.06 22.02
C MET A 64 13.75 -3.57 21.89
N SER A 65 12.94 -4.20 21.04
CA SER A 65 12.94 -5.66 20.83
C SER A 65 13.56 -6.08 19.48
N ASP A 66 14.24 -5.17 18.81
CA ASP A 66 14.87 -5.41 17.49
C ASP A 66 13.89 -6.00 16.44
N ILE A 67 12.60 -5.61 16.50
CA ILE A 67 11.61 -6.04 15.51
C ILE A 67 11.92 -5.43 14.14
N GLY A 68 12.43 -4.21 14.13
CA GLY A 68 13.02 -3.57 12.97
C GLY A 68 12.02 -3.03 11.94
N LEU A 69 10.71 -3.01 12.22
CA LEU A 69 9.71 -2.53 11.28
C LEU A 69 9.81 -1.02 11.04
N TRP A 70 10.00 -0.23 12.11
CA TRP A 70 10.21 1.21 11.97
C TRP A 70 11.52 1.53 11.25
N ASN A 71 12.60 0.83 11.60
CA ASN A 71 13.89 1.01 10.96
C ASN A 71 13.84 0.65 9.47
N ALA A 72 13.10 -0.40 9.10
CA ALA A 72 12.81 -0.74 7.70
C ALA A 72 12.09 0.39 6.96
N PHE A 73 11.12 1.07 7.60
CA PHE A 73 10.47 2.25 7.01
C PHE A 73 11.45 3.40 6.79
N VAL A 74 12.26 3.75 7.80
CA VAL A 74 13.29 4.79 7.69
C VAL A 74 14.28 4.48 6.56
N HIS A 75 14.72 3.24 6.48
CA HIS A 75 15.63 2.78 5.42
C HIS A 75 15.00 2.91 4.02
N LYS A 76 13.77 2.41 3.85
CA LYS A 76 13.03 2.53 2.59
C LYS A 76 12.85 3.99 2.17
N HIS A 77 12.46 4.84 3.10
CA HIS A 77 12.28 6.25 2.83
C HIS A 77 13.60 6.93 2.43
N LEU A 78 14.69 6.60 3.12
CA LEU A 78 16.03 7.08 2.77
C LEU A 78 16.46 6.65 1.36
N LEU A 79 16.21 5.40 0.99
CA LEU A 79 16.54 4.90 -0.35
C LEU A 79 15.70 5.58 -1.45
N ALA A 80 14.40 5.78 -1.20
CA ALA A 80 13.50 6.37 -2.18
C ALA A 80 13.71 7.88 -2.35
N TYR A 81 14.01 8.60 -1.26
CA TYR A 81 13.96 10.06 -1.24
C TYR A 81 15.26 10.74 -0.79
N THR A 82 16.28 9.98 -0.41
CA THR A 82 17.61 10.49 0.04
C THR A 82 17.62 11.18 1.40
N TYR A 83 16.55 11.08 2.19
CA TYR A 83 16.46 11.58 3.57
C TYR A 83 15.61 10.61 4.43
N PRO A 84 15.87 10.54 5.75
CA PRO A 84 15.37 9.43 6.58
C PRO A 84 13.87 9.48 6.89
N LEU A 85 13.28 10.68 7.05
CA LEU A 85 11.88 10.84 7.40
C LEU A 85 11.17 11.86 6.50
N PRO A 86 9.91 11.64 6.12
CA PRO A 86 9.13 12.64 5.41
C PRO A 86 8.89 13.88 6.28
N PHE A 87 8.72 15.03 5.64
CA PHE A 87 8.34 16.33 6.20
C PHE A 87 9.39 17.04 7.04
N PHE A 88 10.40 16.35 7.56
CA PHE A 88 11.44 16.95 8.40
C PHE A 88 12.69 17.27 7.59
N ASP A 89 13.33 18.40 7.94
CA ASP A 89 14.49 18.92 7.21
C ASP A 89 15.80 18.67 7.98
N ASP A 90 15.69 18.31 9.25
CA ASP A 90 16.84 17.96 10.10
C ASP A 90 17.35 16.56 9.71
N PHE A 91 18.57 16.55 9.22
CA PHE A 91 19.30 15.34 8.85
C PHE A 91 20.16 14.79 10.00
N ASP A 92 19.80 15.08 11.25
CA ASP A 92 20.47 14.40 12.35
C ASP A 92 20.31 12.90 12.17
N VAL A 93 21.43 12.21 12.30
CA VAL A 93 21.46 10.75 12.17
C VAL A 93 20.50 10.17 13.21
N LEU A 94 19.41 9.59 12.74
CA LEU A 94 18.48 8.89 13.60
C LEU A 94 19.21 7.67 14.18
N ASP A 95 19.25 7.60 15.49
CA ASP A 95 19.76 6.41 16.17
C ASP A 95 18.71 5.29 16.01
N LYS A 96 19.12 4.18 15.41
CA LYS A 96 18.19 3.08 15.17
C LYS A 96 17.77 2.36 16.45
N ASP A 97 18.58 2.48 17.51
CA ASP A 97 18.39 1.77 18.78
C ASP A 97 17.76 2.68 19.86
N ASP A 98 17.43 3.95 19.51
CA ASP A 98 16.79 4.89 20.43
C ASP A 98 15.54 5.53 19.83
N VAL A 99 14.70 6.11 20.67
CA VAL A 99 13.48 6.80 20.27
C VAL A 99 13.77 8.26 19.94
N ASN A 100 13.10 8.78 18.93
CA ASN A 100 13.30 10.15 18.46
C ASN A 100 11.98 10.93 18.39
N ALA A 101 11.98 12.19 18.82
CA ALA A 101 10.79 13.02 18.82
C ALA A 101 10.16 13.20 17.42
N LYS A 102 10.98 13.27 16.36
CA LYS A 102 10.48 13.41 15.00
C LYS A 102 9.85 12.11 14.47
N GLU A 103 10.37 10.98 14.90
CA GLU A 103 9.73 9.68 14.61
C GLU A 103 8.37 9.58 15.30
N VAL A 104 8.26 9.99 16.55
CA VAL A 104 7.00 10.02 17.30
C VAL A 104 6.01 11.00 16.67
N GLU A 105 6.46 12.20 16.27
CA GLU A 105 5.62 13.21 15.60
C GLU A 105 5.05 12.66 14.29
N LEU A 106 5.89 11.98 13.48
CA LEU A 106 5.46 11.33 12.26
C LEU A 106 4.48 10.19 12.54
N LEU A 107 4.76 9.35 13.55
CA LEU A 107 3.85 8.26 13.92
C LEU A 107 2.47 8.77 14.35
N VAL A 108 2.42 9.85 15.12
CA VAL A 108 1.15 10.51 15.48
C VAL A 108 0.39 10.93 14.21
N TRP A 109 1.07 11.56 13.26
CA TRP A 109 0.46 11.93 11.97
C TRP A 109 -0.02 10.71 11.18
N LEU A 110 0.76 9.63 11.13
CA LEU A 110 0.38 8.38 10.46
C LEU A 110 -0.86 7.74 11.09
N VAL A 111 -0.99 7.75 12.42
CA VAL A 111 -2.17 7.26 13.13
C VAL A 111 -3.40 8.12 12.84
N LEU A 112 -3.26 9.44 12.87
CA LEU A 112 -4.35 10.36 12.58
C LEU A 112 -4.85 10.22 11.14
N THR A 113 -3.96 10.14 10.17
CA THR A 113 -4.32 10.05 8.75
C THR A 113 -5.01 8.73 8.38
N ARG A 114 -4.78 7.65 9.11
CA ARG A 114 -5.54 6.40 8.94
C ARG A 114 -7.03 6.57 9.23
N ASN A 115 -7.37 7.43 10.18
CA ASN A 115 -8.75 7.69 10.59
C ASN A 115 -9.43 8.76 9.72
N PHE A 116 -8.67 9.45 8.87
CA PHE A 116 -9.16 10.54 8.02
C PHE A 116 -8.57 10.45 6.60
N ASP A 117 -8.78 9.31 5.96
CA ASP A 117 -8.33 9.04 4.60
C ASP A 117 -9.08 9.86 3.52
N ASP A 118 -10.21 10.46 3.90
CA ASP A 118 -11.02 11.34 3.05
C ASP A 118 -10.49 12.79 2.98
N ARG A 119 -9.50 13.13 3.80
CA ARG A 119 -8.95 14.48 3.88
C ARG A 119 -7.46 14.51 4.16
N PHE A 120 -6.80 15.55 3.66
CA PHE A 120 -5.40 15.80 3.96
C PHE A 120 -5.25 16.49 5.33
N LEU A 121 -4.47 15.87 6.21
CA LEU A 121 -4.02 16.47 7.47
C LEU A 121 -2.60 17.01 7.27
N ASN A 122 -2.41 18.31 7.53
CA ASN A 122 -1.09 18.91 7.39
C ASN A 122 -0.11 18.37 8.46
N PRO A 123 0.95 17.67 8.06
CA PRO A 123 1.87 17.04 9.00
C PRO A 123 2.60 18.03 9.92
N LEU A 124 2.86 19.25 9.46
CA LEU A 124 3.55 20.29 10.24
C LEU A 124 2.65 21.01 11.27
N ALA A 125 1.35 20.72 11.26
CA ALA A 125 0.39 21.32 12.19
C ALA A 125 -0.15 20.33 13.23
N MET A 126 0.27 19.07 13.17
CA MET A 126 -0.37 17.97 13.89
C MET A 126 0.69 17.07 14.50
N GLY A 127 1.00 17.21 15.74
CA GLY A 127 1.80 16.19 16.41
C GLY A 127 2.89 16.65 17.34
N GLU A 128 3.47 17.83 17.15
CA GLU A 128 4.60 18.30 17.94
C GLU A 128 4.32 18.33 19.46
N ASP A 129 3.17 18.88 19.87
CA ASP A 129 2.79 18.93 21.30
C ASP A 129 2.58 17.52 21.88
N ALA A 130 1.96 16.63 21.10
CA ALA A 130 1.78 15.24 21.50
C ALA A 130 3.13 14.50 21.59
N ALA A 131 3.99 14.67 20.59
CA ALA A 131 5.31 14.05 20.57
C ALA A 131 6.18 14.48 21.77
N ASN A 132 6.19 15.76 22.11
CA ASN A 132 6.95 16.27 23.25
C ASN A 132 6.51 15.61 24.58
N ILE A 133 5.19 15.49 24.80
CA ILE A 133 4.65 14.84 26.00
C ILE A 133 4.97 13.33 26.01
N ILE A 134 4.88 12.69 24.86
CA ILE A 134 5.19 11.26 24.72
C ILE A 134 6.67 11.02 25.02
N MET A 135 7.55 11.83 24.48
CA MET A 135 9.00 11.70 24.71
C MET A 135 9.39 11.85 26.19
N GLU A 136 8.72 12.74 26.95
CA GLU A 136 8.93 12.81 28.41
C GLU A 136 8.69 11.45 29.08
N ILE A 137 7.69 10.68 28.61
CA ILE A 137 7.36 9.37 29.19
C ILE A 137 8.38 8.32 28.76
N LEU A 138 8.71 8.25 27.45
CA LEU A 138 9.61 7.23 26.93
C LEU A 138 11.03 7.35 27.48
N THR A 139 11.50 8.57 27.72
CA THR A 139 12.84 8.84 28.29
C THR A 139 12.93 8.62 29.80
N GLU A 140 11.82 8.43 30.51
CA GLU A 140 11.79 8.09 31.94
C GLU A 140 11.93 6.58 32.20
N GLU A 141 11.85 5.73 31.19
CA GLU A 141 11.95 4.27 31.34
C GLU A 141 13.42 3.84 31.46
N ASP A 142 13.79 3.35 32.66
CA ASP A 142 15.15 2.87 32.94
C ASP A 142 15.38 1.39 32.62
N GLU A 143 14.30 0.59 32.58
CA GLU A 143 14.35 -0.85 32.28
C GLU A 143 13.38 -1.14 31.15
N VAL A 144 13.82 -1.92 30.16
CA VAL A 144 13.05 -2.22 28.95
C VAL A 144 12.89 -3.74 28.81
N ASP A 145 11.65 -4.18 28.68
CA ASP A 145 11.33 -5.58 28.36
C ASP A 145 11.50 -5.86 26.87
N VAL A 146 12.03 -7.02 26.53
CA VAL A 146 12.18 -7.50 25.14
C VAL A 146 11.09 -8.54 24.82
N ASN A 147 10.45 -8.43 23.68
CA ASN A 147 9.42 -9.35 23.21
C ASN A 147 10.02 -10.48 22.36
N ASP A 148 10.71 -11.41 22.99
CA ASP A 148 11.31 -12.58 22.32
C ASP A 148 10.29 -13.38 21.49
N SER A 149 9.03 -13.45 21.96
CA SER A 149 7.99 -14.21 21.25
C SER A 149 7.61 -13.58 19.90
N LEU A 150 7.59 -12.24 19.82
CA LEU A 150 7.34 -11.53 18.57
C LEU A 150 8.57 -11.62 17.65
N TYR A 151 9.76 -11.45 18.21
CA TYR A 151 11.01 -11.61 17.48
C TYR A 151 11.13 -13.01 16.87
N ASP A 152 10.93 -14.06 17.67
CA ASP A 152 10.99 -15.45 17.21
C ASP A 152 9.92 -15.79 16.15
N PHE A 153 8.74 -15.20 16.23
CA PHE A 153 7.71 -15.38 15.21
C PHE A 153 8.18 -14.88 13.84
N ILE A 154 8.92 -13.78 13.80
CA ILE A 154 9.37 -13.14 12.57
C ILE A 154 10.66 -13.78 12.04
N TYR A 155 11.64 -14.02 12.92
CA TYR A 155 13.04 -14.28 12.53
C TYR A 155 13.52 -15.70 12.73
N ASN A 156 12.65 -16.67 13.09
CA ASN A 156 13.11 -18.02 13.24
C ASN A 156 13.57 -18.68 11.91
N SER A 157 14.43 -19.66 11.99
CA SER A 157 15.00 -20.35 10.84
C SER A 157 13.96 -21.03 9.93
N ASP A 158 12.83 -21.46 10.51
CA ASP A 158 11.76 -22.08 9.73
C ASP A 158 11.09 -21.06 8.81
N THR A 159 10.84 -19.84 9.31
CA THR A 159 10.29 -18.75 8.50
C THR A 159 11.19 -18.42 7.31
N ALA A 160 12.51 -18.43 7.52
CA ALA A 160 13.47 -18.14 6.47
C ALA A 160 13.59 -19.24 5.38
N ASN A 161 13.09 -20.47 5.62
CA ASN A 161 13.29 -21.61 4.73
C ASN A 161 12.00 -22.33 4.31
N ASP A 162 10.84 -21.97 4.87
CA ASP A 162 9.54 -22.58 4.59
C ASP A 162 8.51 -21.50 4.23
N TYR A 163 8.02 -21.51 2.99
CA TYR A 163 7.04 -20.54 2.52
C TYR A 163 5.75 -20.53 3.37
N PHE A 164 5.28 -21.69 3.83
CA PHE A 164 4.06 -21.75 4.62
C PHE A 164 4.22 -21.14 6.03
N LYS A 165 5.42 -21.15 6.58
CA LYS A 165 5.76 -20.41 7.80
C LYS A 165 5.87 -18.91 7.53
N LEU A 166 6.63 -18.55 6.49
CA LEU A 166 6.77 -17.18 6.00
C LEU A 166 5.41 -16.52 5.76
N LYS A 167 4.48 -17.23 5.13
CA LYS A 167 3.14 -16.71 4.79
C LYS A 167 2.40 -16.18 6.02
N HIS A 168 2.52 -16.80 7.19
CA HIS A 168 1.87 -16.31 8.41
C HIS A 168 2.44 -14.94 8.83
N VAL A 169 3.73 -14.70 8.64
CA VAL A 169 4.35 -13.40 8.89
C VAL A 169 3.87 -12.37 7.87
N LEU A 170 3.83 -12.73 6.58
CA LEU A 170 3.33 -11.84 5.51
C LEU A 170 1.86 -11.44 5.73
N ILE A 171 1.01 -12.37 6.15
CA ILE A 171 -0.40 -12.09 6.50
C ILE A 171 -0.50 -11.16 7.72
N TRP A 172 0.35 -11.36 8.73
CA TRP A 172 0.35 -10.51 9.92
C TRP A 172 0.79 -9.09 9.61
N LEU A 173 1.80 -8.89 8.74
CA LEU A 173 2.39 -7.56 8.47
C LEU A 173 1.34 -6.49 8.15
N ARG A 174 0.29 -6.81 7.37
CA ARG A 174 -0.78 -5.84 7.06
C ARG A 174 -1.50 -5.30 8.30
N ARG A 175 -1.45 -6.04 9.42
CA ARG A 175 -2.09 -5.69 10.69
C ARG A 175 -1.13 -4.99 11.65
N SER A 176 0.17 -5.00 11.36
CA SER A 176 1.16 -4.36 12.22
C SER A 176 0.88 -2.85 12.35
N TYR A 177 1.28 -2.28 13.47
CA TYR A 177 0.97 -0.91 13.86
C TYR A 177 1.32 0.16 12.80
N LEU A 178 2.37 -0.07 12.04
CA LEU A 178 2.83 0.86 11.00
C LEU A 178 2.15 0.62 9.64
N LEU A 179 1.85 -0.65 9.30
CA LEU A 179 1.43 -1.04 7.96
C LEU A 179 -0.09 -1.19 7.80
N CYS A 180 -0.85 -1.22 8.90
CA CYS A 180 -2.30 -1.32 8.84
C CYS A 180 -2.94 -0.04 8.26
N SER A 181 -4.03 -0.20 7.55
CA SER A 181 -4.83 0.93 7.06
C SER A 181 -6.26 0.49 6.71
N PRO A 182 -7.26 1.40 6.75
CA PRO A 182 -8.61 1.12 6.26
C PRO A 182 -8.61 0.64 4.82
N LEU A 183 -7.80 1.23 3.94
CA LEU A 183 -7.68 0.82 2.53
C LEU A 183 -7.25 -0.65 2.40
N SER A 184 -6.35 -1.13 3.26
CA SER A 184 -5.94 -2.55 3.27
C SER A 184 -7.07 -3.47 3.75
N GLU A 185 -7.90 -3.02 4.69
CA GLU A 185 -9.07 -3.78 5.15
C GLU A 185 -10.16 -3.83 4.09
N ASP A 186 -10.44 -2.72 3.39
CA ASP A 186 -11.42 -2.68 2.29
C ASP A 186 -10.98 -3.63 1.15
N GLN A 187 -9.73 -3.59 0.78
CA GLN A 187 -9.15 -4.45 -0.26
C GLN A 187 -9.21 -5.94 0.13
N LEU A 188 -8.92 -6.27 1.40
CA LEU A 188 -9.13 -7.62 1.91
C LEU A 188 -10.60 -8.02 1.85
N GLY A 189 -11.52 -7.08 2.14
CA GLY A 189 -12.97 -7.27 2.00
C GLY A 189 -13.37 -7.68 0.59
N GLU A 190 -12.82 -7.05 -0.43
CA GLU A 190 -13.06 -7.41 -1.85
C GLU A 190 -12.59 -8.83 -2.17
N TYR A 191 -11.41 -9.25 -1.68
CA TYR A 191 -10.96 -10.63 -1.80
C TYR A 191 -11.89 -11.59 -1.07
N LEU A 192 -12.28 -11.26 0.16
CA LEU A 192 -13.19 -12.09 0.95
C LEU A 192 -14.54 -12.29 0.24
N ASP A 193 -15.13 -11.22 -0.27
CA ASP A 193 -16.42 -11.28 -1.00
C ASP A 193 -16.33 -12.18 -2.24
N SER A 194 -15.20 -12.20 -2.91
CA SER A 194 -14.96 -13.08 -4.06
C SER A 194 -14.98 -14.57 -3.70
N TYR A 195 -14.67 -14.92 -2.46
CA TYR A 195 -14.62 -16.31 -1.97
C TYR A 195 -15.86 -16.73 -1.17
N LEU A 196 -16.57 -15.81 -0.51
CA LEU A 196 -17.73 -16.13 0.36
C LEU A 196 -18.87 -16.88 -0.34
N GLY A 197 -19.02 -16.69 -1.64
CA GLY A 197 -19.99 -17.42 -2.45
C GLY A 197 -19.60 -18.85 -2.81
N LEU A 198 -18.35 -19.25 -2.55
CA LEU A 198 -17.76 -20.51 -2.98
C LEU A 198 -17.37 -21.42 -1.79
N PHE A 199 -17.02 -20.84 -0.65
CA PHE A 199 -16.40 -21.52 0.49
C PHE A 199 -17.08 -21.17 1.81
N SER A 200 -16.76 -21.96 2.86
CA SER A 200 -17.08 -21.57 4.23
C SER A 200 -16.37 -20.27 4.61
N LYS A 201 -16.92 -19.52 5.59
CA LYS A 201 -16.31 -18.25 6.02
C LYS A 201 -14.82 -18.38 6.42
N GLY A 202 -14.47 -19.48 7.07
CA GLY A 202 -13.05 -19.71 7.49
C GLY A 202 -12.11 -19.97 6.32
N GLU A 203 -12.54 -20.76 5.34
CA GLU A 203 -11.77 -21.03 4.11
C GLU A 203 -11.69 -19.77 3.25
N ALA A 204 -12.80 -19.04 3.10
CA ALA A 204 -12.85 -17.78 2.35
C ALA A 204 -11.86 -16.74 2.94
N MET A 205 -11.83 -16.61 4.28
CA MET A 205 -10.88 -15.72 4.95
C MET A 205 -9.43 -16.15 4.71
N TYR A 206 -9.13 -17.44 4.86
CA TYR A 206 -7.78 -17.97 4.60
C TYR A 206 -7.31 -17.69 3.17
N TYR A 207 -8.19 -17.87 2.17
CA TYR A 207 -7.85 -17.59 0.77
C TYR A 207 -7.69 -16.09 0.52
N ALA A 208 -8.57 -15.27 1.11
CA ALA A 208 -8.50 -13.81 1.00
C ALA A 208 -7.19 -13.26 1.58
N GLU A 209 -6.85 -13.65 2.80
CA GLU A 209 -5.59 -13.24 3.46
C GLU A 209 -4.35 -13.72 2.71
N THR A 210 -4.38 -14.95 2.18
CA THR A 210 -3.27 -15.50 1.37
C THR A 210 -3.10 -14.71 0.07
N SER A 211 -4.19 -14.45 -0.65
CA SER A 211 -4.14 -13.69 -1.90
C SER A 211 -3.71 -12.23 -1.66
N PHE A 212 -4.26 -11.61 -0.63
CA PHE A 212 -3.90 -10.25 -0.25
C PHE A 212 -2.41 -10.12 0.05
N SER A 213 -1.84 -11.03 0.87
CA SER A 213 -0.44 -10.97 1.29
C SER A 213 0.58 -11.09 0.16
N MET A 214 0.14 -11.53 -1.02
CA MET A 214 1.00 -11.69 -2.19
C MET A 214 0.83 -10.57 -3.22
N ASN A 215 -0.34 -9.91 -3.26
CA ASN A 215 -0.72 -9.06 -4.39
C ASN A 215 -0.97 -7.60 -4.00
N CYS A 216 -1.02 -7.29 -2.69
CA CYS A 216 -1.43 -5.96 -2.25
C CYS A 216 -0.32 -5.23 -1.54
N GLU A 217 -0.12 -3.98 -1.91
CA GLU A 217 0.79 -3.07 -1.25
C GLU A 217 0.21 -2.63 0.10
N ILE A 218 1.10 -2.53 1.09
CA ILE A 218 0.76 -2.12 2.45
C ILE A 218 1.68 -1.02 2.96
N GLY A 219 1.26 -0.38 4.03
CA GLY A 219 2.08 0.61 4.74
C GLY A 219 2.26 1.95 4.00
N PRO A 220 2.95 2.89 4.62
CA PRO A 220 3.07 4.27 4.11
C PRO A 220 3.88 4.40 2.82
N MET A 221 4.70 3.38 2.50
CA MET A 221 5.49 3.35 1.27
C MET A 221 4.81 2.58 0.14
N ALA A 222 3.62 2.02 0.35
CA ALA A 222 2.87 1.25 -0.64
C ALA A 222 3.72 0.15 -1.28
N GLU A 223 4.19 -0.80 -0.48
CA GLU A 223 4.99 -1.93 -0.95
C GLU A 223 4.41 -3.29 -0.55
N LEU A 224 4.81 -4.32 -1.28
CA LEU A 224 4.39 -5.69 -1.00
C LEU A 224 4.94 -6.20 0.35
N PRO A 225 4.17 -7.01 1.10
CA PRO A 225 4.58 -7.50 2.42
C PRO A 225 5.96 -8.16 2.47
N HIS A 226 6.35 -8.92 1.45
CA HIS A 226 7.65 -9.58 1.43
C HIS A 226 8.83 -8.60 1.28
N LEU A 227 8.62 -7.44 0.66
CA LEU A 227 9.64 -6.40 0.55
C LEU A 227 9.80 -5.64 1.88
N TRP A 228 8.71 -5.43 2.62
CA TRP A 228 8.80 -4.94 4.00
C TRP A 228 9.59 -5.89 4.89
N LEU A 229 9.28 -7.17 4.83
CA LEU A 229 9.99 -8.18 5.60
C LEU A 229 11.47 -8.29 5.20
N ALA A 230 11.78 -8.16 3.91
CA ALA A 230 13.15 -8.16 3.44
C ALA A 230 13.99 -7.03 4.07
N ASP A 231 13.42 -5.83 4.22
CA ASP A 231 14.12 -4.72 4.87
C ASP A 231 14.21 -4.91 6.39
N MET A 232 13.19 -5.48 7.04
CA MET A 232 13.29 -5.86 8.46
C MET A 232 14.42 -6.86 8.71
N TYR A 233 14.57 -7.87 7.82
CA TYR A 233 15.71 -8.81 7.89
C TYR A 233 17.05 -8.10 7.68
N LEU A 234 17.10 -7.13 6.76
CA LEU A 234 18.32 -6.36 6.50
C LEU A 234 18.73 -5.53 7.72
N GLU A 235 17.78 -4.85 8.40
CA GLU A 235 18.03 -4.09 9.63
C GLU A 235 18.56 -4.97 10.77
N ASN A 236 18.16 -6.24 10.81
CA ASN A 236 18.67 -7.25 11.75
C ASN A 236 19.93 -7.97 11.26
N ASN A 237 20.64 -7.42 10.27
CA ASN A 237 21.89 -7.97 9.69
C ASN A 237 21.73 -9.38 9.07
N MET A 238 20.53 -9.78 8.67
CA MET A 238 20.21 -11.06 8.04
C MET A 238 20.16 -10.90 6.52
N GLN A 239 21.30 -10.62 5.92
CA GLN A 239 21.45 -10.27 4.50
C GLN A 239 20.97 -11.38 3.55
N GLU A 240 21.32 -12.63 3.85
CA GLU A 240 20.99 -13.77 2.98
C GLU A 240 19.47 -13.98 2.93
N GLU A 241 18.80 -13.88 4.06
CA GLU A 241 17.36 -14.03 4.19
C GLU A 241 16.64 -12.84 3.49
N SER A 242 17.15 -11.63 3.66
CA SER A 242 16.65 -10.44 2.95
C SER A 242 16.70 -10.63 1.44
N GLU A 243 17.81 -11.13 0.89
CA GLU A 243 17.95 -11.39 -0.53
C GLU A 243 17.00 -12.49 -1.03
N LYS A 244 16.76 -13.55 -0.25
CA LYS A 244 15.75 -14.57 -0.57
C LYS A 244 14.34 -13.95 -0.69
N LEU A 245 13.98 -13.07 0.24
CA LEU A 245 12.69 -12.38 0.22
C LEU A 245 12.55 -11.43 -0.98
N ARG A 246 13.58 -10.64 -1.30
CA ARG A 246 13.58 -9.79 -2.50
C ARG A 246 13.49 -10.58 -3.80
N ASN A 247 13.99 -11.80 -3.79
CA ASN A 247 13.92 -12.72 -4.93
C ASN A 247 12.67 -13.62 -4.91
N LEU A 248 11.75 -13.44 -3.96
CA LEU A 248 10.48 -14.14 -3.95
C LEU A 248 9.73 -13.87 -5.25
N LYS A 249 9.62 -14.89 -6.08
CA LYS A 249 8.86 -14.82 -7.34
C LYS A 249 7.53 -15.51 -7.15
N TYR A 250 6.48 -14.89 -7.65
CA TYR A 250 5.16 -15.48 -7.65
C TYR A 250 4.45 -15.27 -8.98
N CYS A 251 3.59 -16.21 -9.34
CA CYS A 251 2.59 -16.05 -10.36
C CYS A 251 1.28 -15.65 -9.69
N GLN A 252 0.67 -14.58 -10.14
CA GLN A 252 -0.63 -14.13 -9.66
C GLN A 252 -1.64 -15.28 -9.69
N GLN A 253 -2.62 -15.20 -8.81
CA GLN A 253 -3.72 -16.15 -8.80
C GLN A 253 -4.43 -16.17 -10.17
N ASP A 254 -4.54 -17.36 -10.74
CA ASP A 254 -5.15 -17.58 -12.06
C ASP A 254 -5.89 -18.93 -12.07
N ILE A 255 -6.64 -19.17 -13.11
CA ILE A 255 -7.18 -20.49 -13.42
C ILE A 255 -6.24 -21.17 -14.40
N PHE A 256 -5.75 -22.33 -13.99
CA PHE A 256 -4.81 -23.13 -14.78
C PHE A 256 -5.50 -24.36 -15.34
N GLU A 257 -5.21 -24.68 -16.61
CA GLU A 257 -5.47 -26.00 -17.18
C GLU A 257 -4.35 -26.95 -16.78
N VAL A 258 -4.67 -28.11 -16.24
CA VAL A 258 -3.71 -29.20 -15.98
C VAL A 258 -3.47 -29.92 -17.29
N ILE A 259 -2.41 -29.57 -18.03
CA ILE A 259 -2.13 -30.17 -19.36
C ILE A 259 -1.44 -31.52 -19.26
N ASP A 260 -0.72 -31.77 -18.18
CA ASP A 260 -0.15 -33.08 -17.85
C ASP A 260 0.06 -33.24 -16.35
N ALA A 261 -0.04 -34.47 -15.82
CA ALA A 261 0.24 -34.79 -14.44
C ALA A 261 0.60 -36.26 -14.25
N ASP A 262 1.53 -36.52 -13.32
CA ASP A 262 1.88 -37.84 -12.82
C ASP A 262 1.80 -37.86 -11.27
N SER A 263 2.34 -38.86 -10.63
CA SER A 263 2.30 -38.99 -9.16
C SER A 263 3.14 -37.95 -8.42
N GLU A 264 4.05 -37.26 -9.08
CA GLU A 264 5.02 -36.36 -8.47
C GLU A 264 5.01 -34.95 -9.07
N ASN A 265 4.56 -34.83 -10.33
CA ASN A 265 4.67 -33.59 -11.09
C ASN A 265 3.35 -33.21 -11.77
N ALA A 266 3.14 -31.93 -11.99
CA ALA A 266 2.10 -31.39 -12.85
C ALA A 266 2.63 -30.32 -13.79
N VAL A 267 2.05 -30.22 -14.98
CA VAL A 267 2.28 -29.15 -15.94
C VAL A 267 0.99 -28.36 -16.07
N LEU A 268 1.07 -27.10 -15.72
CA LEU A 268 -0.06 -26.16 -15.70
C LEU A 268 0.08 -25.14 -16.81
N LYS A 269 -1.03 -24.79 -17.45
CA LYS A 269 -1.11 -23.70 -18.42
C LYS A 269 -2.04 -22.62 -17.86
N SER A 270 -1.54 -21.39 -17.70
CA SER A 270 -2.30 -20.25 -17.21
C SER A 270 -3.29 -19.74 -18.28
N SER A 271 -4.23 -18.89 -17.87
CA SER A 271 -5.13 -18.19 -18.78
C SER A 271 -4.40 -17.17 -19.67
N LYS A 272 -3.13 -16.86 -19.37
CA LYS A 272 -2.22 -16.04 -20.18
C LYS A 272 -1.37 -16.83 -21.18
N ASP A 273 -1.61 -18.14 -21.34
CA ASP A 273 -0.83 -19.09 -22.16
C ASP A 273 0.58 -19.42 -21.65
N GLU A 274 0.91 -19.04 -20.42
CA GLU A 274 2.18 -19.38 -19.80
C GLU A 274 2.16 -20.81 -19.24
N VAL A 275 3.28 -21.53 -19.34
CA VAL A 275 3.38 -22.93 -18.92
C VAL A 275 4.31 -23.07 -17.73
N TYR A 276 3.82 -23.70 -16.68
CA TYR A 276 4.53 -23.92 -15.41
C TYR A 276 4.65 -25.39 -15.09
N LYS A 277 5.78 -25.78 -14.50
CA LYS A 277 6.02 -27.14 -14.01
C LYS A 277 6.10 -27.12 -12.50
N LEU A 278 5.21 -27.89 -11.86
CA LEU A 278 5.20 -28.10 -10.41
C LEU A 278 5.77 -29.46 -10.10
N LYS A 279 6.45 -29.56 -8.95
CA LYS A 279 6.85 -30.80 -8.30
C LYS A 279 6.07 -31.03 -7.00
N ASN A 280 6.11 -32.23 -6.50
CA ASN A 280 5.48 -32.63 -5.23
C ASN A 280 3.98 -32.31 -5.18
N VAL A 281 3.27 -32.62 -6.26
CA VAL A 281 1.85 -32.35 -6.39
C VAL A 281 0.98 -33.39 -5.68
N TYR A 282 -0.27 -33.03 -5.43
CA TYR A 282 -1.29 -33.94 -4.91
C TYR A 282 -2.03 -34.63 -6.08
N PRO A 283 -1.81 -35.93 -6.35
CA PRO A 283 -2.34 -36.59 -7.54
C PRO A 283 -3.87 -36.54 -7.66
N ASP A 284 -4.58 -36.50 -6.53
CA ASP A 284 -6.05 -36.44 -6.49
C ASP A 284 -6.61 -35.07 -6.90
N VAL A 285 -5.78 -34.03 -6.94
CA VAL A 285 -6.16 -32.66 -7.28
C VAL A 285 -5.71 -32.30 -8.70
N PHE A 286 -4.50 -32.66 -9.06
CA PHE A 286 -3.91 -32.32 -10.36
C PHE A 286 -4.23 -33.40 -11.40
N ILE A 287 -5.48 -33.42 -11.85
CA ILE A 287 -5.96 -34.39 -12.83
C ILE A 287 -5.82 -33.79 -14.24
N LYS A 288 -5.14 -34.50 -15.13
CA LYS A 288 -4.98 -34.07 -16.54
C LYS A 288 -6.32 -33.71 -17.19
N GLY A 289 -6.39 -32.52 -17.77
CA GLY A 289 -7.58 -31.95 -18.41
C GLY A 289 -8.55 -31.28 -17.43
N SER A 290 -8.24 -31.23 -16.13
CA SER A 290 -8.99 -30.44 -15.16
C SER A 290 -8.53 -28.97 -15.14
N TYR A 291 -9.33 -28.13 -14.49
CA TYR A 291 -9.05 -26.70 -14.27
C TYR A 291 -8.98 -26.45 -12.78
N ILE A 292 -7.91 -25.79 -12.35
CA ILE A 292 -7.69 -25.44 -10.94
C ILE A 292 -7.44 -23.93 -10.82
N CYS A 293 -7.90 -23.35 -9.71
CA CYS A 293 -7.54 -22.00 -9.32
C CYS A 293 -6.42 -22.10 -8.26
N THR A 294 -5.31 -21.43 -8.50
CA THR A 294 -4.18 -21.35 -7.59
C THR A 294 -3.32 -20.13 -7.89
N ALA A 295 -2.35 -19.85 -7.03
CA ALA A 295 -1.20 -19.00 -7.34
C ALA A 295 0.08 -19.80 -7.05
N LEU A 296 1.15 -19.50 -7.76
CA LEU A 296 2.42 -20.21 -7.66
C LEU A 296 3.48 -19.32 -7.07
N VAL A 297 4.29 -19.88 -6.18
CA VAL A 297 5.40 -19.18 -5.54
C VAL A 297 6.70 -19.93 -5.77
N LYS A 298 7.80 -19.20 -5.77
CA LYS A 298 9.15 -19.73 -5.76
C LYS A 298 9.93 -19.07 -4.63
N TYR A 299 10.15 -19.83 -3.57
CA TYR A 299 10.83 -19.36 -2.37
C TYR A 299 11.77 -20.43 -1.82
N ALA A 300 12.94 -20.06 -1.33
CA ALA A 300 13.96 -20.91 -0.73
C ALA A 300 14.48 -22.06 -1.61
N THR A 301 13.67 -22.59 -2.51
CA THR A 301 14.01 -23.64 -3.47
C THR A 301 13.93 -23.10 -4.91
N ASN A 302 14.47 -23.86 -5.88
CA ASN A 302 14.31 -23.53 -7.29
C ASN A 302 13.00 -24.06 -7.89
N ASP A 303 12.19 -24.77 -7.10
CA ASP A 303 10.95 -25.37 -7.54
C ASP A 303 9.76 -24.44 -7.27
N LEU A 304 8.76 -24.50 -8.12
CA LEU A 304 7.49 -23.80 -7.93
C LEU A 304 6.61 -24.61 -6.99
N GLU A 305 5.95 -23.91 -6.07
CA GLU A 305 5.00 -24.44 -5.10
C GLU A 305 3.68 -23.66 -5.18
N ILE A 306 2.58 -24.26 -4.71
CA ILE A 306 1.31 -23.54 -4.56
C ILE A 306 1.40 -22.60 -3.36
N ASN A 307 0.77 -21.43 -3.46
CA ASN A 307 0.77 -20.44 -2.36
C ASN A 307 -0.17 -20.81 -1.18
N GLY A 308 -0.95 -21.89 -1.32
CA GLY A 308 -1.95 -22.33 -0.33
C GLY A 308 -3.40 -22.04 -0.76
N VAL A 309 -3.63 -21.28 -1.83
CA VAL A 309 -4.93 -21.21 -2.50
C VAL A 309 -4.98 -22.34 -3.52
N LEU A 310 -5.92 -23.27 -3.37
CA LEU A 310 -6.07 -24.38 -4.30
C LEU A 310 -7.51 -24.90 -4.31
N PHE A 311 -8.20 -24.75 -5.43
CA PHE A 311 -9.54 -25.32 -5.61
C PHE A 311 -9.87 -25.62 -7.08
N ASN A 312 -10.82 -26.53 -7.30
CA ASN A 312 -11.26 -26.87 -8.63
C ASN A 312 -12.04 -25.73 -9.28
N SER A 313 -11.81 -25.52 -10.55
CA SER A 313 -12.51 -24.55 -11.38
C SER A 313 -13.16 -25.21 -12.59
N LYS A 314 -13.79 -24.42 -13.45
CA LYS A 314 -14.49 -24.89 -14.66
C LYS A 314 -13.82 -24.30 -15.91
N LYS A 315 -13.85 -25.10 -17.00
CA LYS A 315 -13.36 -24.66 -18.31
C LYS A 315 -13.96 -23.32 -18.74
N ALA A 316 -15.26 -23.11 -18.54
CA ALA A 316 -15.93 -21.87 -18.92
C ALA A 316 -15.38 -20.62 -18.19
N VAL A 317 -14.87 -20.78 -16.97
CA VAL A 317 -14.24 -19.67 -16.22
C VAL A 317 -12.84 -19.41 -16.75
N TYR A 318 -12.08 -20.47 -17.05
CA TYR A 318 -10.78 -20.37 -17.71
C TYR A 318 -10.89 -19.66 -19.08
N ASP A 319 -11.82 -20.13 -19.94
CA ASP A 319 -12.05 -19.55 -21.27
C ASP A 319 -12.38 -18.04 -21.17
N LYS A 320 -13.26 -17.66 -20.22
CA LYS A 320 -13.60 -16.25 -19.98
C LYS A 320 -12.40 -15.40 -19.54
N MET A 321 -11.56 -15.94 -18.65
CA MET A 321 -10.34 -15.24 -18.22
C MET A 321 -9.34 -15.13 -19.37
N HIS A 322 -9.16 -16.20 -20.13
CA HIS A 322 -8.29 -16.21 -21.32
C HIS A 322 -8.73 -15.17 -22.37
N GLU A 323 -10.03 -15.11 -22.68
CA GLU A 323 -10.61 -14.08 -23.57
C GLU A 323 -10.33 -12.68 -23.03
N ARG A 324 -10.59 -12.44 -21.73
CA ARG A 324 -10.33 -11.14 -21.10
C ARG A 324 -8.85 -10.74 -21.17
N HIS A 325 -7.91 -11.66 -20.93
CA HIS A 325 -6.48 -11.37 -21.07
C HIS A 325 -6.09 -11.08 -22.52
N ALA A 326 -6.69 -11.77 -23.47
CA ALA A 326 -6.47 -11.50 -24.89
C ALA A 326 -7.01 -10.12 -25.30
N GLU A 327 -8.20 -9.73 -24.82
CA GLU A 327 -8.78 -8.41 -25.04
C GLU A 327 -7.94 -7.30 -24.41
N LEU A 328 -7.49 -7.46 -23.16
CA LEU A 328 -6.61 -6.49 -22.50
C LEU A 328 -5.29 -6.31 -23.25
N ARG A 329 -4.68 -7.39 -23.72
CA ARG A 329 -3.46 -7.33 -24.54
C ARG A 329 -3.69 -6.62 -25.86
N HIS A 330 -4.80 -6.91 -26.53
CA HIS A 330 -5.18 -6.27 -27.79
C HIS A 330 -5.44 -4.77 -27.61
N SER A 331 -6.19 -4.39 -26.60
CA SER A 331 -6.44 -3.00 -26.23
C SER A 331 -5.14 -2.23 -26.02
N TYR A 332 -4.23 -2.81 -25.27
CA TYR A 332 -2.94 -2.28 -24.97
C TYR A 332 -2.03 -2.07 -26.20
N GLU A 333 -1.90 -3.10 -27.05
CA GLU A 333 -1.06 -3.05 -28.25
C GLU A 333 -1.67 -2.16 -29.35
N HIS A 334 -2.99 -2.05 -29.39
CA HIS A 334 -3.72 -1.34 -30.45
C HIS A 334 -4.11 0.09 -30.03
N ASP A 335 -4.65 0.29 -28.83
CA ASP A 335 -5.27 1.55 -28.44
C ASP A 335 -4.23 2.61 -28.06
N TYR A 336 -3.16 2.25 -27.37
CA TYR A 336 -2.11 3.21 -27.01
C TYR A 336 -1.53 3.97 -28.21
N PRO A 337 -1.12 3.30 -29.30
CA PRO A 337 -0.66 4.00 -30.51
C PRO A 337 -1.71 4.92 -31.15
N LEU A 338 -3.00 4.55 -31.09
CA LEU A 338 -4.09 5.37 -31.60
C LEU A 338 -4.28 6.64 -30.78
N TYR A 339 -4.27 6.49 -29.43
CA TYR A 339 -4.34 7.64 -28.52
C TYR A 339 -3.15 8.58 -28.73
N MET A 340 -1.93 8.06 -28.77
CA MET A 340 -0.72 8.85 -29.01
C MET A 340 -0.74 9.57 -30.35
N LYS A 341 -1.22 8.93 -31.40
CA LYS A 341 -1.40 9.57 -32.71
C LYS A 341 -2.43 10.69 -32.65
N ARG A 342 -3.55 10.50 -31.96
CA ARG A 342 -4.62 11.48 -31.81
C ARG A 342 -4.20 12.71 -31.01
N THR A 343 -3.32 12.57 -30.05
CA THR A 343 -2.77 13.64 -29.22
C THR A 343 -1.45 14.23 -29.77
N GLU A 344 -1.05 13.87 -30.98
CA GLU A 344 0.21 14.31 -31.60
C GLU A 344 1.45 14.01 -30.73
N GLY A 345 1.45 12.85 -30.07
CA GLY A 345 2.54 12.41 -29.21
C GLY A 345 2.50 12.97 -27.78
N LYS A 346 1.46 13.70 -27.40
CA LYS A 346 1.30 14.22 -26.05
C LYS A 346 0.58 13.19 -25.17
N ARG A 347 1.08 12.95 -23.98
CA ARG A 347 0.46 12.02 -23.03
C ARG A 347 -0.74 12.61 -22.28
N LEU A 348 -0.99 13.91 -22.35
CA LEU A 348 -2.12 14.58 -21.71
C LEU A 348 -3.11 15.08 -22.78
N ALA A 349 -4.39 14.84 -22.54
CA ALA A 349 -5.51 15.37 -23.31
C ALA A 349 -6.50 16.06 -22.36
N PHE A 350 -6.96 17.26 -22.74
CA PHE A 350 -7.82 18.09 -21.90
C PHE A 350 -9.19 18.27 -22.59
N PHE A 351 -10.25 18.02 -21.83
CA PHE A 351 -11.63 18.06 -22.31
C PHE A 351 -12.44 19.06 -21.48
N LYS A 352 -13.33 19.80 -22.13
CA LYS A 352 -14.21 20.77 -21.47
C LYS A 352 -15.21 20.09 -20.54
N ASP A 353 -15.72 18.96 -20.99
CA ASP A 353 -16.74 18.18 -20.28
C ASP A 353 -16.75 16.72 -20.76
N THR A 354 -17.52 15.90 -20.08
CA THR A 354 -17.69 14.48 -20.40
C THR A 354 -18.24 14.24 -21.81
N LYS A 355 -18.97 15.21 -22.41
CA LYS A 355 -19.49 15.05 -23.78
C LYS A 355 -18.39 15.16 -24.83
N GLU A 356 -17.47 16.10 -24.64
CA GLU A 356 -16.29 16.24 -25.50
C GLU A 356 -15.40 15.00 -25.38
N LEU A 357 -15.15 14.52 -24.18
CA LEU A 357 -14.43 13.28 -23.89
C LEU A 357 -15.09 12.08 -24.61
N LYS A 358 -16.41 11.91 -24.43
CA LYS A 358 -17.18 10.85 -25.08
C LYS A 358 -17.02 10.87 -26.60
N LYS A 359 -17.17 12.04 -27.22
CA LYS A 359 -16.99 12.21 -28.65
C LYS A 359 -15.59 11.79 -29.09
N TRP A 360 -14.56 12.24 -28.36
CA TRP A 360 -13.17 11.97 -28.65
C TRP A 360 -12.87 10.45 -28.56
N LEU A 361 -13.34 9.76 -27.51
CA LEU A 361 -13.18 8.32 -27.35
C LEU A 361 -13.90 7.53 -28.43
N THR A 362 -15.15 7.87 -28.75
CA THR A 362 -15.93 7.19 -29.81
C THR A 362 -15.28 7.31 -31.20
N GLU A 363 -14.56 8.41 -31.47
CA GLU A 363 -13.82 8.58 -32.72
C GLU A 363 -12.58 7.67 -32.81
N ILE A 364 -12.02 7.24 -31.68
CA ILE A 364 -10.82 6.39 -31.60
C ILE A 364 -11.20 4.93 -31.48
N SER A 365 -12.11 4.60 -30.58
CA SER A 365 -12.56 3.23 -30.26
C SER A 365 -14.09 3.18 -30.30
N PRO A 366 -14.69 3.02 -31.49
CA PRO A 366 -16.16 3.02 -31.68
C PRO A 366 -16.88 1.88 -30.97
N GLU A 367 -16.16 0.79 -30.64
CA GLU A 367 -16.64 -0.41 -29.99
C GLU A 367 -16.77 -0.26 -28.44
N LEU A 368 -16.18 0.78 -27.85
CA LEU A 368 -16.25 1.00 -26.40
C LEU A 368 -17.68 1.30 -25.94
N ASP A 369 -18.12 0.62 -24.89
CA ASP A 369 -19.37 0.99 -24.22
C ASP A 369 -19.20 2.28 -23.42
N MET A 370 -19.50 3.37 -24.08
CA MET A 370 -19.39 4.72 -23.54
C MET A 370 -20.35 4.98 -22.38
N THR A 371 -21.36 4.16 -22.19
CA THR A 371 -22.29 4.30 -21.06
C THR A 371 -21.60 3.87 -19.76
N GLU A 372 -20.89 2.77 -19.80
CA GLU A 372 -20.10 2.29 -18.67
C GLU A 372 -18.92 3.23 -18.37
N VAL A 373 -18.12 3.56 -19.38
CA VAL A 373 -16.94 4.46 -19.23
C VAL A 373 -17.31 5.82 -18.63
N CYS A 374 -18.43 6.42 -19.04
CA CYS A 374 -18.80 7.77 -18.61
C CYS A 374 -19.68 7.80 -17.35
N HIS A 375 -20.16 6.67 -16.86
CA HIS A 375 -21.10 6.62 -15.74
C HIS A 375 -20.51 7.20 -14.43
N HIS A 376 -19.22 7.03 -14.23
CA HIS A 376 -18.51 7.44 -13.02
C HIS A 376 -17.74 8.77 -13.15
N LEU A 377 -17.79 9.41 -14.35
CA LEU A 377 -17.07 10.66 -14.58
C LEU A 377 -17.93 11.88 -14.21
N PRO A 378 -17.39 12.87 -13.48
CA PRO A 378 -18.08 14.11 -13.18
C PRO A 378 -18.31 14.94 -14.45
N SER A 379 -19.29 15.83 -14.41
CA SER A 379 -19.73 16.61 -15.57
C SER A 379 -18.80 17.78 -15.98
N GLY A 380 -17.80 18.11 -15.14
CA GLY A 380 -16.85 19.21 -15.35
C GLY A 380 -15.73 18.93 -16.34
N PRO A 381 -14.73 19.81 -16.41
CA PRO A 381 -13.53 19.59 -17.20
C PRO A 381 -12.80 18.32 -16.81
N GLN A 382 -12.25 17.60 -17.80
CA GLN A 382 -11.59 16.32 -17.63
C GLN A 382 -10.17 16.35 -18.19
N VAL A 383 -9.27 15.62 -17.56
CA VAL A 383 -7.96 15.29 -18.15
C VAL A 383 -7.87 13.80 -18.38
N GLY A 384 -7.42 13.40 -19.55
CA GLY A 384 -7.04 12.05 -19.89
C GLY A 384 -5.52 11.96 -19.95
N PHE A 385 -4.95 10.99 -19.28
CA PHE A 385 -3.54 10.65 -19.38
C PHE A 385 -3.39 9.34 -20.13
N ILE A 386 -2.54 9.32 -21.14
CA ILE A 386 -2.31 8.15 -21.99
C ILE A 386 -1.20 7.32 -21.38
N SER A 387 -1.58 6.13 -20.90
CA SER A 387 -0.72 5.17 -20.25
C SER A 387 -0.38 4.01 -21.18
N GLU A 388 0.89 3.63 -21.20
CA GLU A 388 1.31 2.41 -21.93
C GLU A 388 0.76 1.15 -21.26
N LYS A 389 0.46 1.20 -19.96
CA LYS A 389 0.06 0.02 -19.17
C LYS A 389 -1.44 -0.21 -19.18
N VAL A 390 -2.24 0.85 -19.12
CA VAL A 390 -3.71 0.75 -18.95
C VAL A 390 -4.52 1.50 -20.02
N GLY A 391 -3.87 2.03 -21.05
CA GLY A 391 -4.52 2.75 -22.14
C GLY A 391 -4.77 4.21 -21.80
N ILE A 392 -5.90 4.59 -21.19
CA ILE A 392 -6.21 5.96 -20.80
C ILE A 392 -6.70 6.04 -19.34
N ILE A 393 -6.14 6.96 -18.58
CA ILE A 393 -6.49 7.24 -17.19
C ILE A 393 -7.19 8.60 -17.13
N PHE A 394 -8.29 8.70 -16.40
CA PHE A 394 -9.03 9.95 -16.21
C PHE A 394 -8.80 10.50 -14.81
N ALA A 395 -8.46 11.80 -14.72
CA ALA A 395 -8.21 12.49 -13.47
C ALA A 395 -8.93 13.85 -13.43
N PRO A 396 -10.26 13.87 -13.22
CA PRO A 396 -11.08 15.07 -13.36
C PRO A 396 -10.69 16.21 -12.42
N ASN A 397 -10.32 15.88 -11.20
CA ASN A 397 -10.11 16.88 -10.15
C ASN A 397 -8.74 17.58 -10.20
N SER A 398 -7.78 17.05 -10.94
CA SER A 398 -6.42 17.60 -11.01
C SER A 398 -6.17 18.55 -12.18
N ILE A 399 -7.17 18.74 -13.06
CA ILE A 399 -7.00 19.48 -14.31
C ILE A 399 -6.51 20.92 -14.12
N HIS A 400 -6.94 21.59 -13.04
CA HIS A 400 -6.56 22.98 -12.76
C HIS A 400 -5.13 23.12 -12.21
N ALA A 401 -4.61 22.08 -11.58
CA ALA A 401 -3.27 22.04 -11.00
C ALA A 401 -2.17 21.70 -12.03
N ILE A 402 -2.55 21.17 -13.20
CA ILE A 402 -1.59 20.75 -14.22
C ILE A 402 -1.05 21.95 -14.99
N LYS A 403 0.19 22.33 -14.71
CA LYS A 403 0.93 23.43 -15.35
C LYS A 403 1.49 22.97 -16.70
N CYS A 404 0.64 23.04 -17.73
CA CYS A 404 1.00 22.62 -19.07
C CYS A 404 0.62 23.70 -20.09
N SER A 405 1.48 24.00 -21.06
CA SER A 405 1.28 25.10 -22.03
C SER A 405 0.05 24.93 -22.91
N TYR A 406 -0.43 23.71 -23.07
CA TYR A 406 -1.62 23.37 -23.84
C TYR A 406 -2.84 22.96 -22.98
N ASN A 407 -2.76 23.16 -21.64
CA ASN A 407 -3.90 23.01 -20.74
C ASN A 407 -4.70 24.33 -20.68
N PRO A 408 -5.88 24.43 -21.30
CA PRO A 408 -6.67 25.65 -21.28
C PRO A 408 -7.36 25.92 -19.94
N TYR A 409 -7.36 24.96 -19.05
CA TYR A 409 -8.03 25.02 -17.74
C TYR A 409 -7.05 25.28 -16.59
N TYR A 410 -5.75 25.37 -16.86
CA TYR A 410 -4.77 25.68 -15.84
C TYR A 410 -5.09 27.01 -15.16
N ARG A 411 -5.08 27.00 -13.83
CA ARG A 411 -5.28 28.22 -13.02
C ARG A 411 -4.07 28.38 -12.11
N LYS A 412 -3.45 29.55 -12.19
CA LYS A 412 -2.45 29.94 -11.21
C LYS A 412 -3.19 30.34 -9.93
N CYS A 413 -3.23 29.43 -8.95
CA CYS A 413 -3.78 29.66 -7.63
C CYS A 413 -2.70 30.19 -6.68
N ASP A 414 -3.11 30.81 -5.55
CA ASP A 414 -2.20 30.94 -4.42
C ASP A 414 -1.82 29.56 -3.86
N ALA A 415 -0.71 29.50 -3.13
CA ALA A 415 -0.14 28.24 -2.69
C ALA A 415 -1.10 27.42 -1.80
N ARG A 416 -1.95 28.08 -1.01
CA ARG A 416 -2.91 27.43 -0.12
C ARG A 416 -4.06 26.77 -0.91
N THR A 417 -4.71 27.53 -1.77
CA THR A 417 -5.82 27.02 -2.62
C THR A 417 -5.32 25.87 -3.48
N LEU A 418 -4.10 25.94 -4.00
CA LEU A 418 -3.52 24.88 -4.77
C LEU A 418 -3.23 23.62 -3.95
N GLN A 419 -2.71 23.77 -2.75
CA GLN A 419 -2.50 22.67 -1.83
C GLN A 419 -3.81 21.92 -1.55
N GLU A 420 -4.89 22.68 -1.26
CA GLU A 420 -6.23 22.12 -1.02
C GLU A 420 -6.75 21.39 -2.28
N GLU A 421 -6.62 21.98 -3.47
CA GLU A 421 -7.06 21.37 -4.73
C GLU A 421 -6.20 20.16 -5.11
N THR A 422 -4.87 20.25 -5.02
CA THR A 422 -3.97 19.15 -5.39
C THR A 422 -4.06 18.00 -4.40
N MET A 423 -4.07 18.30 -3.09
CA MET A 423 -4.20 17.27 -2.06
C MET A 423 -5.59 16.64 -2.08
N GLY A 424 -6.65 17.42 -2.27
CA GLY A 424 -7.99 16.90 -2.49
C GLY A 424 -8.07 15.98 -3.72
N ALA A 425 -7.37 16.30 -4.79
CA ALA A 425 -7.31 15.47 -5.97
C ALA A 425 -6.53 14.16 -5.74
N LEU A 426 -5.46 14.18 -4.96
CA LEU A 426 -4.68 12.99 -4.62
C LEU A 426 -5.41 12.05 -3.66
N ILE A 427 -6.16 12.62 -2.71
CA ILE A 427 -6.84 11.86 -1.65
C ILE A 427 -8.19 11.36 -2.12
N ASN A 428 -8.96 12.17 -2.85
CA ASN A 428 -10.27 11.78 -3.37
C ASN A 428 -10.14 10.65 -4.39
N THR A 429 -10.96 9.65 -4.21
CA THR A 429 -10.98 8.38 -4.95
C THR A 429 -10.76 8.52 -6.46
N GLY A 430 -9.74 7.84 -6.97
CA GLY A 430 -9.44 7.74 -8.40
C GLY A 430 -8.92 9.02 -9.07
N ALA A 431 -8.62 10.06 -8.29
CA ALA A 431 -8.34 11.37 -8.85
C ALA A 431 -6.98 11.46 -9.55
N MET A 432 -5.94 10.82 -9.01
CA MET A 432 -4.61 10.86 -9.62
C MET A 432 -3.92 9.50 -9.57
N HIS A 433 -3.77 8.88 -10.71
CA HIS A 433 -3.05 7.61 -10.85
C HIS A 433 -1.53 7.83 -10.66
N PRO A 434 -0.81 6.90 -10.02
CA PRO A 434 0.63 7.02 -9.79
C PRO A 434 1.45 7.34 -11.04
N GLU A 435 1.21 6.66 -12.15
CA GLU A 435 1.89 6.93 -13.42
C GLU A 435 1.66 8.37 -13.92
N LEU A 436 0.45 8.90 -13.75
CA LEU A 436 0.16 10.31 -14.05
C LEU A 436 0.93 11.24 -13.11
N LEU A 437 0.96 10.96 -11.82
CA LEU A 437 1.69 11.76 -10.85
C LEU A 437 3.18 11.80 -11.17
N HIS A 438 3.82 10.66 -11.41
CA HIS A 438 5.23 10.59 -11.79
C HIS A 438 5.51 11.37 -13.08
N TYR A 439 4.68 11.19 -14.10
CA TYR A 439 4.81 11.95 -15.35
C TYR A 439 4.74 13.47 -15.12
N LEU A 440 3.84 13.93 -14.26
CA LEU A 440 3.70 15.36 -13.94
C LEU A 440 4.91 15.90 -13.17
N LEU A 441 5.44 15.12 -12.21
CA LEU A 441 6.63 15.49 -11.44
C LEU A 441 7.89 15.55 -12.32
N GLU A 442 8.15 14.53 -13.12
CA GLU A 442 9.31 14.45 -14.02
C GLU A 442 9.34 15.57 -15.05
N ASN A 443 8.18 16.02 -15.51
CA ASN A 443 8.03 17.09 -16.49
C ASN A 443 7.81 18.48 -15.87
N ASN A 444 7.90 18.63 -14.55
CA ASN A 444 7.62 19.89 -13.82
C ASN A 444 6.25 20.49 -14.17
N MET A 445 5.24 19.63 -14.30
CA MET A 445 3.88 20.01 -14.68
C MET A 445 2.94 20.16 -13.49
N LEU A 446 3.38 19.93 -12.27
CA LEU A 446 2.63 20.29 -11.07
C LEU A 446 3.03 21.68 -10.62
N GLN A 447 2.05 22.42 -10.14
CA GLN A 447 2.31 23.70 -9.48
C GLN A 447 2.76 23.41 -8.04
N ASP A 448 3.73 24.18 -7.54
CA ASP A 448 4.25 24.03 -6.19
C ASP A 448 3.17 24.33 -5.14
N GLY A 449 2.95 23.40 -4.21
CA GLY A 449 2.17 23.63 -2.99
C GLY A 449 3.04 24.20 -1.88
N ASP A 450 2.47 24.36 -0.69
CA ASP A 450 3.18 24.86 0.49
C ASP A 450 2.59 24.27 1.77
N LEU A 451 3.41 23.64 2.60
CA LEU A 451 3.00 23.02 3.89
C LEU A 451 3.15 23.94 5.10
N SER A 452 3.55 25.19 4.95
CA SER A 452 3.77 26.13 6.06
C SER A 452 2.48 26.70 6.69
N GLY A 453 1.32 26.18 6.33
CA GLY A 453 0.03 26.59 6.89
C GLY A 453 -0.43 27.97 6.41
N ASN A 454 -0.76 28.87 7.35
CA ASN A 454 -1.32 30.19 7.04
C ASN A 454 -0.28 31.22 6.55
N HIS A 455 0.99 30.91 6.62
CA HIS A 455 2.08 31.81 6.25
C HIS A 455 3.01 31.11 5.25
N PRO A 456 2.71 31.20 3.93
CA PRO A 456 3.52 30.58 2.89
C PRO A 456 5.00 30.96 2.99
N THR A 457 5.86 29.95 2.90
CA THR A 457 7.31 30.11 2.95
C THR A 457 7.99 29.29 1.87
N GLU A 458 9.24 29.64 1.53
CA GLU A 458 10.02 28.82 0.59
C GLU A 458 10.30 27.43 1.17
N LEU A 459 10.48 27.31 2.50
CA LEU A 459 10.64 26.03 3.19
C LEU A 459 9.37 25.17 3.05
N GLY A 460 8.18 25.72 3.29
CA GLY A 460 6.93 24.98 3.16
C GLY A 460 6.70 24.47 1.73
N LYS A 461 7.10 25.22 0.71
CA LYS A 461 7.06 24.77 -0.69
C LYS A 461 8.06 23.65 -0.96
N PHE A 462 9.27 23.80 -0.45
CA PHE A 462 10.30 22.77 -0.58
C PHE A 462 9.86 21.46 0.06
N ILE A 463 9.32 21.51 1.28
CA ILE A 463 8.81 20.31 2.00
C ILE A 463 7.65 19.70 1.22
N PHE A 464 6.71 20.49 0.67
CA PHE A 464 5.62 19.96 -0.16
C PHE A 464 6.14 19.22 -1.38
N THR A 465 6.97 19.88 -2.19
CA THR A 465 7.47 19.31 -3.45
C THR A 465 8.26 18.04 -3.22
N ARG A 466 9.06 17.99 -2.14
CA ARG A 466 9.86 16.84 -1.76
C ARG A 466 9.02 15.63 -1.32
N ASN A 467 7.86 15.86 -0.70
CA ASN A 467 7.08 14.80 -0.09
C ASN A 467 5.81 14.42 -0.86
N ILE A 468 5.52 15.03 -2.01
CA ILE A 468 4.28 14.77 -2.72
C ILE A 468 4.11 13.32 -3.16
N ASP A 469 5.17 12.65 -3.56
CA ASP A 469 5.17 11.23 -3.91
C ASP A 469 4.89 10.35 -2.69
N PHE A 470 5.57 10.60 -1.57
CA PHE A 470 5.29 9.92 -0.30
C PHE A 470 3.83 10.08 0.14
N ILE A 471 3.29 11.31 0.05
CA ILE A 471 1.90 11.58 0.39
C ILE A 471 0.96 10.77 -0.51
N ALA A 472 1.23 10.72 -1.80
CA ALA A 472 0.44 9.95 -2.75
C ALA A 472 0.48 8.44 -2.44
N ARG A 473 1.65 7.90 -2.13
CA ARG A 473 1.82 6.50 -1.69
C ARG A 473 1.03 6.22 -0.42
N HIS A 474 1.14 7.09 0.56
CA HIS A 474 0.47 6.92 1.85
C HIS A 474 -1.05 6.89 1.72
N TYR A 475 -1.65 7.82 0.96
CA TYR A 475 -3.11 7.92 0.80
C TYR A 475 -3.70 7.00 -0.28
N ARG A 476 -2.89 6.49 -1.24
CA ARG A 476 -3.34 5.73 -2.40
C ARG A 476 -2.60 4.41 -2.59
N ARG A 477 -2.29 3.70 -1.52
CA ARG A 477 -1.50 2.47 -1.50
C ARG A 477 -1.95 1.43 -2.53
N HIS A 478 -3.25 1.15 -2.59
CA HIS A 478 -3.82 0.15 -3.48
C HIS A 478 -3.79 0.51 -4.98
N LEU A 479 -3.50 1.76 -5.31
CA LEU A 479 -3.32 2.24 -6.68
C LEU A 479 -1.84 2.50 -7.02
N TYR A 480 -0.96 2.42 -6.03
CA TYR A 480 0.43 2.76 -6.16
C TYR A 480 1.25 1.47 -6.29
N TRP A 481 1.56 1.10 -7.49
CA TRP A 481 2.46 -0.01 -7.77
C TRP A 481 3.72 0.50 -8.45
N ASP A 482 4.86 -0.04 -8.06
CA ASP A 482 6.11 0.22 -8.72
C ASP A 482 6.09 -0.33 -10.14
N HIS A 483 6.61 0.44 -11.05
CA HIS A 483 6.52 0.24 -12.48
C HIS A 483 7.79 -0.40 -13.05
N ASP A 484 8.22 -1.52 -12.51
CA ASP A 484 9.30 -2.30 -13.12
C ASP A 484 8.81 -3.23 -14.24
#